data_db2ad73ef43383c0dbdcd32158f0bbe0
#
_entry.id   db2ad73ef43383c0dbdcd32158f0bbe0
#
_cell.length_a   1.000
_cell.length_b   1.000
_cell.length_c   1.000
_cell.angle_alpha   90.00
_cell.angle_beta   90.00
_cell.angle_gamma   90.00
#
_symmetry.space_group_name_H-M   'P 1'
#
loop_
_entity.id
_entity.type
_entity.pdbx_description
1 polymer ?
#
loop_
_entity_poly.entity_id
_entity_poly.type
_entity_poly.pdbx_seq_one_letter_code
_entity_poly.pdbx_strand_id
1 'polypeptide(L)'
;MKKILLYLILVMAVGMAGIVAYVSVGGLLKVFSGAGTLGLLFFSAIEIAKIVATSAIHTYGKKISWIYKGLLSLGIGIAMVITSVGIYGFLSSTYKETFMKLENVEAQVTLLEKKRDGFQGQLNNVNKEKESINIRISELSAGLSNNVIQYKDKETGKIITTTSSSTRRELVKQIDSGQERLDVINVKYDELNTKVFDLDNQIVEVKLGNDSAAELGPLKYLSEVTGKSMDEVMKYFIFLLIIIGDPMAVLMIIVFNKIVNTDENKVVKKKYIGGKFEVKNKLKNKIKTIGSLFKRFKMPKLIKKSNKT
;
A
#
# COMPACT_ATOMS: atom_id res chain seq x y z
N MET A 1 -20.99 24.32 -23.09
CA MET A 1 -21.09 23.21 -22.12
C MET A 1 -20.86 21.82 -22.75
N LYS A 2 -21.58 21.41 -23.84
CA LYS A 2 -21.43 20.05 -24.42
C LYS A 2 -20.03 19.69 -24.92
N LYS A 3 -19.29 20.63 -25.52
CA LYS A 3 -17.92 20.40 -26.01
C LYS A 3 -16.92 20.23 -24.84
N ILE A 4 -17.05 21.02 -23.77
CA ILE A 4 -16.20 20.93 -22.58
C ILE A 4 -16.40 19.56 -21.91
N LEU A 5 -17.64 19.09 -21.76
CA LEU A 5 -17.94 17.77 -21.20
C LEU A 5 -17.33 16.64 -22.06
N LEU A 6 -17.34 16.77 -23.39
CA LEU A 6 -16.74 15.77 -24.28
C LEU A 6 -15.21 15.68 -24.10
N TYR A 7 -14.51 16.83 -24.01
CA TYR A 7 -13.08 16.85 -23.72
C TYR A 7 -12.76 16.28 -22.34
N LEU A 8 -13.60 16.60 -21.36
CA LEU A 8 -13.43 16.08 -20.01
C LEU A 8 -13.60 14.54 -19.97
N ILE A 9 -14.59 13.99 -20.68
CA ILE A 9 -14.75 12.54 -20.81
C ILE A 9 -13.55 11.91 -21.50
N LEU A 10 -13.00 12.54 -22.56
CA LEU A 10 -11.80 12.04 -23.24
C LEU A 10 -10.59 11.99 -22.29
N VAL A 11 -10.32 13.12 -21.62
CA VAL A 11 -9.20 13.22 -20.67
C VAL A 11 -9.32 12.17 -19.56
N MET A 12 -10.51 12.02 -19.00
CA MET A 12 -10.76 11.01 -17.96
C MET A 12 -10.65 9.59 -18.51
N ALA A 13 -11.14 9.30 -19.71
CA ALA A 13 -11.03 8.00 -20.33
C ALA A 13 -9.58 7.59 -20.60
N VAL A 14 -8.79 8.51 -21.18
CA VAL A 14 -7.36 8.27 -21.46
C VAL A 14 -6.55 8.20 -20.16
N GLY A 15 -6.82 9.10 -19.21
CA GLY A 15 -6.15 9.12 -17.91
C GLY A 15 -6.40 7.82 -17.15
N MET A 16 -7.66 7.40 -17.03
CA MET A 16 -8.04 6.16 -16.35
C MET A 16 -7.42 4.93 -17.02
N ALA A 17 -7.50 4.85 -18.35
CA ALA A 17 -6.89 3.76 -19.10
C ALA A 17 -5.37 3.72 -18.93
N GLY A 18 -4.70 4.88 -18.89
CA GLY A 18 -3.26 4.98 -18.67
C GLY A 18 -2.85 4.53 -17.26
N ILE A 19 -3.60 4.94 -16.23
CA ILE A 19 -3.34 4.52 -14.84
C ILE A 19 -3.56 3.01 -14.69
N VAL A 20 -4.67 2.49 -15.20
CA VAL A 20 -4.97 1.05 -15.16
C VAL A 20 -3.91 0.26 -15.90
N ALA A 21 -3.47 0.71 -17.07
CA ALA A 21 -2.39 0.07 -17.82
C ALA A 21 -1.06 0.07 -17.05
N TYR A 22 -0.70 1.19 -16.43
CA TYR A 22 0.52 1.28 -15.61
C TYR A 22 0.50 0.29 -14.45
N VAL A 23 -0.60 0.24 -13.70
CA VAL A 23 -0.76 -0.66 -12.54
C VAL A 23 -0.80 -2.12 -12.99
N SER A 24 -1.54 -2.43 -14.07
CA SER A 24 -1.67 -3.78 -14.61
C SER A 24 -0.34 -4.32 -15.12
N VAL A 25 0.34 -3.56 -15.99
CA VAL A 25 1.64 -3.96 -16.56
C VAL A 25 2.70 -4.08 -15.46
N GLY A 26 2.77 -3.10 -14.54
CA GLY A 26 3.68 -3.14 -13.39
C GLY A 26 3.46 -4.37 -12.51
N GLY A 27 2.21 -4.74 -12.29
CA GLY A 27 1.87 -5.94 -11.51
C GLY A 27 2.21 -7.24 -12.24
N LEU A 28 1.91 -7.35 -13.54
CA LEU A 28 2.31 -8.51 -14.34
C LEU A 28 3.83 -8.69 -14.37
N LEU A 29 4.59 -7.59 -14.45
CA LEU A 29 6.05 -7.65 -14.36
C LEU A 29 6.55 -8.13 -12.99
N LYS A 30 5.86 -7.80 -11.90
CA LYS A 30 6.18 -8.35 -10.58
C LYS A 30 5.87 -9.85 -10.49
N VAL A 31 4.76 -10.30 -11.06
CA VAL A 31 4.39 -11.73 -11.11
C VAL A 31 5.36 -12.52 -12.02
N PHE A 32 5.75 -11.95 -13.14
CA PHE A 32 6.68 -12.53 -14.12
C PHE A 32 8.03 -11.81 -14.09
N SER A 33 8.68 -11.79 -12.94
CA SER A 33 9.92 -11.01 -12.71
C SER A 33 11.06 -11.34 -13.69
N GLY A 34 11.07 -12.55 -14.26
CA GLY A 34 12.04 -12.96 -15.29
C GLY A 34 11.73 -12.46 -16.72
N ALA A 35 10.57 -11.86 -16.96
CA ALA A 35 10.17 -11.44 -18.32
C ALA A 35 10.91 -10.20 -18.85
N GLY A 36 11.50 -9.40 -17.98
CA GLY A 36 12.32 -8.23 -18.35
C GLY A 36 11.62 -7.28 -19.33
N THR A 37 12.38 -6.72 -20.26
CA THR A 37 11.88 -5.76 -21.27
C THR A 37 10.86 -6.38 -22.24
N LEU A 38 11.00 -7.67 -22.56
CA LEU A 38 10.06 -8.35 -23.44
C LEU A 38 8.68 -8.47 -22.77
N GLY A 39 8.65 -8.76 -21.46
CA GLY A 39 7.41 -8.76 -20.68
C GLY A 39 6.74 -7.39 -20.68
N LEU A 40 7.52 -6.32 -20.49
CA LEU A 40 7.01 -4.95 -20.54
C LEU A 40 6.32 -4.65 -21.88
N LEU A 41 6.98 -4.97 -23.00
CA LEU A 41 6.43 -4.75 -24.33
C LEU A 41 5.17 -5.61 -24.57
N PHE A 42 5.20 -6.88 -24.18
CA PHE A 42 4.09 -7.81 -24.38
C PHE A 42 2.85 -7.40 -23.58
N PHE A 43 2.98 -7.11 -22.29
CA PHE A 43 1.85 -6.72 -21.46
C PHE A 43 1.30 -5.34 -21.86
N SER A 44 2.17 -4.40 -22.25
CA SER A 44 1.73 -3.11 -22.79
C SER A 44 0.96 -3.28 -24.11
N ALA A 45 1.38 -4.20 -24.97
CA ALA A 45 0.65 -4.51 -26.20
C ALA A 45 -0.74 -5.10 -25.93
N ILE A 46 -0.91 -5.95 -24.90
CA ILE A 46 -2.22 -6.46 -24.49
C ILE A 46 -3.15 -5.32 -24.06
N GLU A 47 -2.65 -4.37 -23.26
CA GLU A 47 -3.44 -3.21 -22.82
C GLU A 47 -3.88 -2.34 -23.98
N ILE A 48 -2.98 -2.04 -24.91
CA ILE A 48 -3.30 -1.26 -26.12
C ILE A 48 -4.30 -2.04 -26.99
N ALA A 49 -4.09 -3.34 -27.19
CA ALA A 49 -4.97 -4.18 -28.00
C ALA A 49 -6.40 -4.22 -27.42
N LYS A 50 -6.55 -4.31 -26.09
CA LYS A 50 -7.85 -4.25 -25.38
C LYS A 50 -8.61 -2.97 -25.71
N ILE A 51 -7.93 -1.80 -25.63
CA ILE A 51 -8.52 -0.49 -25.91
C ILE A 51 -8.91 -0.37 -27.38
N VAL A 52 -8.01 -0.75 -28.30
CA VAL A 52 -8.23 -0.68 -29.75
C VAL A 52 -9.35 -1.63 -30.17
N ALA A 53 -9.36 -2.87 -29.68
CA ALA A 53 -10.40 -3.85 -29.98
C ALA A 53 -11.78 -3.40 -29.50
N THR A 54 -11.87 -2.84 -28.28
CA THR A 54 -13.12 -2.26 -27.75
C THR A 54 -13.62 -1.11 -28.62
N SER A 55 -12.74 -0.19 -28.99
CA SER A 55 -13.06 0.93 -29.86
C SER A 55 -13.51 0.45 -31.26
N ALA A 56 -12.85 -0.56 -31.81
CA ALA A 56 -13.16 -1.13 -33.11
C ALA A 56 -14.54 -1.81 -33.12
N ILE A 57 -14.87 -2.62 -32.09
CA ILE A 57 -16.20 -3.24 -31.97
C ILE A 57 -17.28 -2.17 -31.91
N HIS A 58 -17.06 -1.10 -31.17
CA HIS A 58 -18.05 -0.05 -31.00
C HIS A 58 -18.22 0.77 -32.30
N THR A 59 -17.13 1.15 -32.95
CA THR A 59 -17.16 2.03 -34.14
C THR A 59 -17.56 1.26 -35.42
N TYR A 60 -17.02 0.08 -35.62
CA TYR A 60 -17.20 -0.72 -36.83
C TYR A 60 -18.12 -1.92 -36.68
N GLY A 61 -18.77 -2.08 -35.52
CA GLY A 61 -19.55 -3.26 -35.20
C GLY A 61 -20.66 -3.59 -36.19
N LYS A 62 -21.23 -2.62 -36.91
CA LYS A 62 -22.22 -2.88 -37.97
C LYS A 62 -21.60 -3.48 -39.25
N LYS A 63 -20.28 -3.31 -39.44
CA LYS A 63 -19.55 -3.79 -40.63
C LYS A 63 -18.81 -5.11 -40.36
N ILE A 64 -18.64 -5.47 -39.10
CA ILE A 64 -17.93 -6.68 -38.67
C ILE A 64 -18.96 -7.82 -38.54
N SER A 65 -18.65 -9.02 -39.09
CA SER A 65 -19.46 -10.22 -38.90
C SER A 65 -19.64 -10.56 -37.41
N TRP A 66 -20.75 -11.17 -37.05
CA TRP A 66 -21.07 -11.53 -35.67
C TRP A 66 -20.03 -12.48 -35.06
N ILE A 67 -19.43 -13.37 -35.86
CA ILE A 67 -18.38 -14.29 -35.44
C ILE A 67 -17.13 -13.54 -34.98
N TYR A 68 -16.66 -12.57 -35.79
CA TYR A 68 -15.50 -11.75 -35.45
C TYR A 68 -15.77 -10.84 -34.24
N LYS A 69 -17.01 -10.34 -34.07
CA LYS A 69 -17.39 -9.62 -32.86
C LYS A 69 -17.31 -10.50 -31.62
N GLY A 70 -17.83 -11.73 -31.71
CA GLY A 70 -17.77 -12.70 -30.62
C GLY A 70 -16.31 -13.00 -30.23
N LEU A 71 -15.45 -13.26 -31.23
CA LEU A 71 -14.05 -13.55 -31.01
C LEU A 71 -13.28 -12.38 -30.37
N LEU A 72 -13.50 -11.16 -30.88
CA LEU A 72 -12.93 -9.94 -30.31
C LEU A 72 -13.42 -9.68 -28.89
N SER A 73 -14.73 -9.87 -28.61
CA SER A 73 -15.28 -9.71 -27.27
C SER A 73 -14.71 -10.75 -26.29
N LEU A 74 -14.53 -11.98 -26.74
CA LEU A 74 -13.87 -13.02 -25.94
C LEU A 74 -12.41 -12.64 -25.66
N GLY A 75 -11.67 -12.17 -26.66
CA GLY A 75 -10.30 -11.72 -26.50
C GLY A 75 -10.17 -10.55 -25.50
N ILE A 76 -11.10 -9.58 -25.57
CA ILE A 76 -11.16 -8.49 -24.58
C ILE A 76 -11.42 -9.04 -23.17
N GLY A 77 -12.37 -9.97 -23.04
CA GLY A 77 -12.66 -10.61 -21.74
C GLY A 77 -11.45 -11.33 -21.15
N ILE A 78 -10.74 -12.10 -21.97
CA ILE A 78 -9.49 -12.78 -21.54
C ILE A 78 -8.42 -11.75 -21.15
N ALA A 79 -8.25 -10.69 -21.95
CA ALA A 79 -7.31 -9.62 -21.65
C ALA A 79 -7.66 -8.92 -20.31
N MET A 80 -8.95 -8.67 -20.05
CA MET A 80 -9.40 -8.11 -18.76
C MET A 80 -9.06 -9.01 -17.58
N VAL A 81 -9.21 -10.32 -17.71
CA VAL A 81 -8.83 -11.27 -16.65
C VAL A 81 -7.31 -11.21 -16.41
N ILE A 82 -6.50 -11.22 -17.47
CA ILE A 82 -5.03 -11.14 -17.37
C ILE A 82 -4.63 -9.82 -16.70
N THR A 83 -5.20 -8.70 -17.13
CA THR A 83 -4.89 -7.37 -16.58
C THR A 83 -5.36 -7.22 -15.14
N SER A 84 -6.49 -7.86 -14.77
CA SER A 84 -6.96 -7.94 -13.38
C SER A 84 -5.96 -8.66 -12.47
N VAL A 85 -5.33 -9.74 -12.94
CA VAL A 85 -4.25 -10.41 -12.20
C VAL A 85 -3.05 -9.46 -12.01
N GLY A 86 -2.74 -8.65 -13.02
CA GLY A 86 -1.70 -7.63 -12.92
C GLY A 86 -2.02 -6.57 -11.86
N ILE A 87 -3.23 -6.01 -11.88
CA ILE A 87 -3.68 -5.03 -10.88
C ILE A 87 -3.61 -5.63 -9.47
N TYR A 88 -4.12 -6.86 -9.32
CA TYR A 88 -4.04 -7.58 -8.04
C TYR A 88 -2.59 -7.75 -7.58
N GLY A 89 -1.70 -8.19 -8.47
CA GLY A 89 -0.29 -8.39 -8.18
C GLY A 89 0.41 -7.10 -7.75
N PHE A 90 0.12 -5.97 -8.42
CA PHE A 90 0.68 -4.67 -8.07
C PHE A 90 0.22 -4.20 -6.68
N LEU A 91 -1.09 -4.13 -6.48
CA LEU A 91 -1.67 -3.62 -5.23
C LEU A 91 -1.35 -4.53 -4.04
N SER A 92 -1.43 -5.85 -4.22
CA SER A 92 -1.08 -6.82 -3.19
C SER A 92 0.40 -6.76 -2.80
N SER A 93 1.32 -6.58 -3.78
CA SER A 93 2.74 -6.46 -3.48
C SER A 93 3.07 -5.17 -2.75
N THR A 94 2.44 -4.06 -3.12
CA THR A 94 2.61 -2.77 -2.45
C THR A 94 2.11 -2.83 -1.01
N TYR A 95 0.92 -3.41 -0.81
CA TYR A 95 0.39 -3.64 0.53
C TYR A 95 1.33 -4.50 1.39
N LYS A 96 1.77 -5.65 0.85
CA LYS A 96 2.67 -6.55 1.58
C LYS A 96 4.00 -5.89 1.93
N GLU A 97 4.55 -5.05 1.07
CA GLU A 97 5.78 -4.31 1.37
C GLU A 97 5.59 -3.37 2.57
N THR A 98 4.49 -2.61 2.60
CA THR A 98 4.16 -1.72 3.73
C THR A 98 3.84 -2.52 5.00
N PHE A 99 3.10 -3.63 4.86
CA PHE A 99 2.77 -4.51 5.97
C PHE A 99 4.01 -5.17 6.61
N MET A 100 4.96 -5.65 5.80
CA MET A 100 6.22 -6.22 6.29
C MET A 100 7.08 -5.17 7.03
N LYS A 101 7.07 -3.92 6.57
CA LYS A 101 7.74 -2.83 7.30
C LYS A 101 7.12 -2.62 8.68
N LEU A 102 5.79 -2.62 8.77
CA LEU A 102 5.07 -2.54 10.04
C LEU A 102 5.41 -3.71 10.96
N GLU A 103 5.34 -4.94 10.45
CA GLU A 103 5.64 -6.16 11.21
C GLU A 103 7.10 -6.17 11.73
N ASN A 104 8.05 -5.72 10.90
CA ASN A 104 9.44 -5.59 11.32
C ASN A 104 9.61 -4.57 12.46
N VAL A 105 8.90 -3.44 12.41
CA VAL A 105 8.92 -2.45 13.48
C VAL A 105 8.28 -3.01 14.76
N GLU A 106 7.15 -3.69 14.67
CA GLU A 106 6.50 -4.34 15.81
C GLU A 106 7.40 -5.42 16.44
N ALA A 107 8.13 -6.19 15.62
CA ALA A 107 9.11 -7.15 16.08
C ALA A 107 10.29 -6.48 16.81
N GLN A 108 10.80 -5.35 16.29
CA GLN A 108 11.85 -4.57 16.95
C GLN A 108 11.38 -4.00 18.29
N VAL A 109 10.18 -3.42 18.33
CA VAL A 109 9.57 -2.92 19.57
C VAL A 109 9.43 -4.04 20.59
N THR A 110 8.92 -5.20 20.20
CA THR A 110 8.77 -6.37 21.07
C THR A 110 10.13 -6.83 21.64
N LEU A 111 11.18 -6.81 20.82
CA LEU A 111 12.53 -7.15 21.27
C LEU A 111 13.07 -6.15 22.29
N LEU A 112 12.86 -4.84 22.05
CA LEU A 112 13.27 -3.79 22.97
C LEU A 112 12.48 -3.86 24.29
N GLU A 113 11.17 -4.11 24.22
CA GLU A 113 10.31 -4.30 25.40
C GLU A 113 10.78 -5.49 26.25
N LYS A 114 11.09 -6.62 25.64
CA LYS A 114 11.66 -7.78 26.36
C LYS A 114 12.99 -7.47 27.05
N LYS A 115 13.88 -6.70 26.38
CA LYS A 115 15.14 -6.27 26.99
C LYS A 115 14.90 -5.33 28.16
N ARG A 116 14.00 -4.34 28.02
CA ARG A 116 13.61 -3.42 29.07
C ARG A 116 13.05 -4.17 30.27
N ASP A 117 12.12 -5.11 30.04
CA ASP A 117 11.53 -5.93 31.13
C ASP A 117 12.57 -6.76 31.84
N GLY A 118 13.57 -7.27 31.14
CA GLY A 118 14.71 -7.96 31.75
C GLY A 118 15.53 -7.06 32.68
N PHE A 119 15.84 -5.82 32.25
CA PHE A 119 16.53 -4.86 33.11
C PHE A 119 15.65 -4.34 34.23
N GLN A 120 14.35 -4.16 34.00
CA GLN A 120 13.39 -3.78 35.01
C GLN A 120 13.29 -4.86 36.11
N GLY A 121 13.33 -6.14 35.74
CA GLY A 121 13.40 -7.25 36.70
C GLY A 121 14.66 -7.21 37.55
N GLN A 122 15.83 -6.90 36.93
CA GLN A 122 17.08 -6.73 37.67
C GLN A 122 17.02 -5.52 38.61
N LEU A 123 16.47 -4.39 38.14
CA LEU A 123 16.27 -3.17 38.92
C LEU A 123 15.42 -3.45 40.18
N ASN A 124 14.33 -4.20 40.03
CA ASN A 124 13.46 -4.59 41.12
C ASN A 124 14.21 -5.47 42.16
N ASN A 125 15.07 -6.39 41.71
CA ASN A 125 15.89 -7.22 42.61
C ASN A 125 16.93 -6.37 43.35
N VAL A 126 17.60 -5.45 42.66
CA VAL A 126 18.57 -4.52 43.28
C VAL A 126 17.87 -3.62 44.31
N ASN A 127 16.66 -3.16 44.01
CA ASN A 127 15.87 -2.34 44.93
C ASN A 127 15.48 -3.11 46.18
N LYS A 128 15.09 -4.38 46.09
CA LYS A 128 14.83 -5.27 47.23
C LYS A 128 16.09 -5.51 48.07
N GLU A 129 17.27 -5.72 47.43
CA GLU A 129 18.55 -5.87 48.12
C GLU A 129 18.89 -4.58 48.88
N LYS A 130 18.74 -3.41 48.27
CA LYS A 130 18.92 -2.09 48.88
C LYS A 130 18.05 -1.92 50.12
N GLU A 131 16.77 -2.26 50.03
CA GLU A 131 15.82 -2.20 51.14
C GLU A 131 16.25 -3.12 52.27
N SER A 132 16.61 -4.37 51.96
CA SER A 132 17.10 -5.34 52.97
C SER A 132 18.35 -4.85 53.71
N ILE A 133 19.31 -4.23 53.00
CA ILE A 133 20.52 -3.70 53.61
C ILE A 133 20.18 -2.48 54.48
N ASN A 134 19.29 -1.60 54.05
CA ASN A 134 18.85 -0.47 54.86
C ASN A 134 18.18 -0.91 56.16
N ILE A 135 17.31 -1.92 56.12
CA ILE A 135 16.69 -2.50 57.30
C ILE A 135 17.77 -3.06 58.24
N ARG A 136 18.74 -3.83 57.69
CA ARG A 136 19.83 -4.40 58.48
C ARG A 136 20.71 -3.33 59.15
N ILE A 137 21.07 -2.26 58.41
CA ILE A 137 21.82 -1.14 58.99
C ILE A 137 21.02 -0.45 60.09
N SER A 138 19.71 -0.30 59.92
CA SER A 138 18.83 0.27 60.94
C SER A 138 18.80 -0.59 62.22
N GLU A 139 18.66 -1.93 62.06
CA GLU A 139 18.68 -2.87 63.16
C GLU A 139 20.02 -2.87 63.88
N LEU A 140 21.15 -2.88 63.16
CA LEU A 140 22.49 -2.78 63.72
C LEU A 140 22.72 -1.46 64.45
N SER A 141 22.22 -0.36 63.93
CA SER A 141 22.30 0.96 64.57
C SER A 141 21.49 1.05 65.82
N ALA A 142 20.28 0.44 65.83
CA ALA A 142 19.47 0.32 67.01
C ALA A 142 20.19 -0.57 68.09
N GLY A 143 20.80 -1.70 67.69
CA GLY A 143 21.61 -2.54 68.49
C GLY A 143 22.83 -1.82 69.12
N LEU A 144 23.49 -0.96 68.30
CA LEU A 144 24.59 -0.11 68.73
C LEU A 144 24.15 0.91 69.80
N SER A 145 22.97 1.50 69.62
CA SER A 145 22.40 2.43 70.62
C SER A 145 22.02 1.77 71.91
N ASN A 146 21.54 0.54 71.88
CA ASN A 146 21.02 -0.21 73.03
C ASN A 146 22.07 -1.18 73.66
N ASN A 147 23.35 -1.15 73.16
CA ASN A 147 24.39 -2.05 73.61
C ASN A 147 24.95 -1.62 75.04
N VAL A 148 24.13 -1.85 76.05
CA VAL A 148 24.40 -1.51 77.39
C VAL A 148 24.48 -2.82 78.21
N ILE A 149 25.63 -3.08 78.86
CA ILE A 149 25.84 -4.22 79.77
C ILE A 149 25.70 -3.71 81.20
N GLN A 150 24.79 -4.30 81.97
CA GLN A 150 24.61 -4.04 83.32
C GLN A 150 25.19 -5.24 84.13
N TYR A 151 26.12 -4.96 85.01
CA TYR A 151 26.63 -5.97 85.95
C TYR A 151 26.69 -5.40 87.36
N LYS A 152 26.48 -6.28 88.34
CA LYS A 152 26.57 -5.90 89.73
C LYS A 152 28.01 -6.08 90.20
N ASP A 153 28.62 -5.00 90.68
CA ASP A 153 29.95 -5.01 91.24
C ASP A 153 29.94 -5.84 92.59
N LYS A 154 30.86 -6.76 92.66
CA LYS A 154 30.92 -7.71 93.82
C LYS A 154 31.41 -7.05 95.14
N GLU A 155 32.18 -5.95 95.05
CA GLU A 155 32.75 -5.27 96.24
C GLU A 155 31.82 -4.15 96.70
N THR A 156 31.22 -3.41 95.83
CA THR A 156 30.39 -2.23 96.16
C THR A 156 28.89 -2.53 96.16
N GLY A 157 28.46 -3.66 95.60
CA GLY A 157 27.05 -4.02 95.42
C GLY A 157 26.27 -3.13 94.42
N LYS A 158 26.93 -2.16 93.78
CA LYS A 158 26.32 -1.21 92.83
C LYS A 158 26.15 -1.85 91.43
N ILE A 159 25.09 -1.50 90.79
CA ILE A 159 24.89 -1.84 89.37
C ILE A 159 25.75 -0.89 88.54
N ILE A 160 26.73 -1.45 87.83
CA ILE A 160 27.58 -0.75 86.91
C ILE A 160 27.01 -0.98 85.55
N THR A 161 26.69 0.08 84.84
CA THR A 161 26.21 0.10 83.40
C THR A 161 27.39 0.44 82.54
N THR A 162 27.80 -0.47 81.66
CA THR A 162 28.87 -0.26 80.73
C THR A 162 28.51 -0.78 79.34
N THR A 163 29.21 -0.36 78.30
CA THR A 163 29.06 -0.87 76.94
C THR A 163 30.22 -1.81 76.60
N SER A 164 29.92 -2.94 75.95
CA SER A 164 30.98 -3.82 75.45
C SER A 164 31.71 -3.16 74.27
N SER A 165 32.97 -2.78 74.51
CA SER A 165 33.78 -2.11 73.46
C SER A 165 34.08 -3.01 72.26
N SER A 166 34.17 -4.32 72.47
CA SER A 166 34.35 -5.30 71.40
C SER A 166 33.09 -5.44 70.51
N THR A 167 31.92 -5.62 71.14
CA THR A 167 30.65 -5.71 70.48
C THR A 167 30.33 -4.42 69.71
N ARG A 168 30.61 -3.28 70.31
CA ARG A 168 30.43 -1.96 69.65
C ARG A 168 31.28 -1.82 68.40
N ARG A 169 32.57 -2.22 68.49
CA ARG A 169 33.44 -2.19 67.27
C ARG A 169 32.97 -3.12 66.18
N GLU A 170 32.46 -4.30 66.51
CA GLU A 170 31.95 -5.24 65.56
C GLU A 170 30.66 -4.73 64.90
N LEU A 171 29.73 -4.14 65.67
CA LEU A 171 28.52 -3.50 65.11
C LEU A 171 28.84 -2.35 64.21
N VAL A 172 29.78 -1.45 64.56
CA VAL A 172 30.23 -0.35 63.66
C VAL A 172 30.81 -0.90 62.39
N LYS A 173 31.71 -1.93 62.50
CA LYS A 173 32.28 -2.53 61.26
C LYS A 173 31.23 -3.15 60.36
N GLN A 174 30.18 -3.76 60.87
CA GLN A 174 29.07 -4.30 60.08
C GLN A 174 28.22 -3.18 59.46
N ILE A 175 28.01 -2.07 60.16
CA ILE A 175 27.32 -0.89 59.62
C ILE A 175 28.13 -0.29 58.47
N ASP A 176 29.44 -0.07 58.67
CA ASP A 176 30.32 0.48 57.65
C ASP A 176 30.33 -0.43 56.39
N SER A 177 30.47 -1.74 56.58
CA SER A 177 30.38 -2.71 55.45
C SER A 177 29.03 -2.70 54.78
N GLY A 178 27.94 -2.48 55.53
CA GLY A 178 26.60 -2.31 54.97
C GLY A 178 26.47 -1.05 54.11
N GLN A 179 27.09 0.06 54.58
CA GLN A 179 27.09 1.33 53.82
C GLN A 179 27.92 1.24 52.53
N GLU A 180 29.14 0.63 52.61
CA GLU A 180 29.94 0.36 51.40
C GLU A 180 29.15 -0.49 50.39
N ARG A 181 28.40 -1.49 50.87
CA ARG A 181 27.54 -2.30 49.99
C ARG A 181 26.41 -1.50 49.39
N LEU A 182 25.79 -0.57 50.13
CA LEU A 182 24.77 0.36 49.62
C LEU A 182 25.30 1.26 48.50
N ASP A 183 26.52 1.76 48.65
CA ASP A 183 27.14 2.61 47.64
C ASP A 183 27.30 1.83 46.31
N VAL A 184 27.81 0.60 46.37
CA VAL A 184 27.91 -0.28 45.19
C VAL A 184 26.54 -0.57 44.58
N ILE A 185 25.54 -0.82 45.43
CA ILE A 185 24.16 -1.09 44.96
C ILE A 185 23.53 0.15 44.35
N ASN A 186 23.75 1.34 44.87
CA ASN A 186 23.26 2.59 44.31
C ASN A 186 23.82 2.82 42.92
N VAL A 187 25.13 2.63 42.71
CA VAL A 187 25.73 2.74 41.37
C VAL A 187 25.10 1.75 40.42
N LYS A 188 24.91 0.49 40.83
CA LYS A 188 24.27 -0.53 40.00
C LYS A 188 22.80 -0.22 39.72
N TYR A 189 22.09 0.36 40.68
CA TYR A 189 20.70 0.82 40.49
C TYR A 189 20.64 1.92 39.43
N ASP A 190 21.51 2.91 39.52
CA ASP A 190 21.55 4.02 38.57
C ASP A 190 21.90 3.58 37.14
N GLU A 191 22.87 2.64 37.03
CA GLU A 191 23.19 2.04 35.72
C GLU A 191 22.00 1.28 35.11
N LEU A 192 21.30 0.49 35.89
CA LEU A 192 20.14 -0.27 35.40
C LEU A 192 18.99 0.66 35.06
N ASN A 193 18.74 1.67 35.87
CA ASN A 193 17.71 2.67 35.62
C ASN A 193 17.97 3.46 34.33
N THR A 194 19.22 3.83 34.09
CA THR A 194 19.62 4.49 32.82
C THR A 194 19.36 3.55 31.65
N LYS A 195 19.71 2.26 31.73
CA LYS A 195 19.44 1.29 30.68
C LYS A 195 17.96 1.12 30.38
N VAL A 196 17.12 1.09 31.42
CA VAL A 196 15.66 1.05 31.26
C VAL A 196 15.16 2.30 30.54
N PHE A 197 15.60 3.48 30.99
CA PHE A 197 15.21 4.74 30.38
C PHE A 197 15.65 4.86 28.91
N ASP A 198 16.88 4.45 28.59
CA ASP A 198 17.39 4.44 27.21
C ASP A 198 16.59 3.51 26.30
N LEU A 199 16.17 2.35 26.81
CA LEU A 199 15.32 1.43 26.07
C LEU A 199 13.92 1.97 25.87
N ASP A 200 13.33 2.63 26.88
CA ASP A 200 12.03 3.29 26.73
C ASP A 200 12.09 4.41 25.66
N ASN A 201 13.17 5.20 25.63
CA ASN A 201 13.39 6.21 24.60
C ASN A 201 13.51 5.56 23.20
N GLN A 202 14.29 4.48 23.07
CA GLN A 202 14.41 3.75 21.81
C GLN A 202 13.06 3.18 21.33
N ILE A 203 12.25 2.65 22.23
CA ILE A 203 10.90 2.16 21.92
C ILE A 203 10.03 3.29 21.38
N VAL A 204 10.06 4.46 22.01
CA VAL A 204 9.31 5.63 21.58
C VAL A 204 9.80 6.11 20.20
N GLU A 205 11.12 6.20 20.02
CA GLU A 205 11.72 6.63 18.74
C GLU A 205 11.33 5.69 17.58
N VAL A 206 11.42 4.37 17.80
CA VAL A 206 11.02 3.36 16.81
C VAL A 206 9.52 3.44 16.51
N LYS A 207 8.67 3.67 17.52
CA LYS A 207 7.22 3.83 17.33
C LYS A 207 6.86 5.11 16.57
N LEU A 208 7.54 6.23 16.87
CA LEU A 208 7.29 7.52 16.21
C LEU A 208 7.84 7.58 14.78
N GLY A 209 8.96 6.92 14.51
CA GLY A 209 9.56 6.83 13.17
C GLY A 209 8.85 5.87 12.23
N ASN A 210 7.71 5.29 12.62
CA ASN A 210 7.00 4.29 11.83
C ASN A 210 5.87 4.90 10.98
N ASP A 211 6.20 5.42 9.80
CA ASP A 211 5.23 5.92 8.82
C ASP A 211 4.26 4.82 8.35
N SER A 212 4.70 3.56 8.31
CA SER A 212 3.88 2.42 7.88
C SER A 212 2.68 2.17 8.80
N ALA A 213 2.79 2.49 10.08
CA ALA A 213 1.67 2.41 11.03
C ALA A 213 0.58 3.44 10.68
N ALA A 214 0.98 4.64 10.28
CA ALA A 214 0.05 5.69 9.85
C ALA A 214 -0.61 5.33 8.51
N GLU A 215 0.15 4.80 7.55
CA GLU A 215 -0.35 4.36 6.24
C GLU A 215 -1.38 3.24 6.36
N LEU A 216 -1.17 2.27 7.25
CA LEU A 216 -2.06 1.12 7.44
C LEU A 216 -3.15 1.36 8.49
N GLY A 217 -3.14 2.49 9.18
CA GLY A 217 -4.11 2.83 10.22
C GLY A 217 -5.57 2.70 9.80
N PRO A 218 -6.00 3.25 8.65
CA PRO A 218 -7.37 3.10 8.15
C PRO A 218 -7.75 1.64 7.89
N LEU A 219 -6.80 0.83 7.39
CA LEU A 219 -7.01 -0.58 7.11
C LEU A 219 -7.14 -1.39 8.42
N LYS A 220 -6.31 -1.08 9.42
CA LYS A 220 -6.37 -1.66 10.75
C LYS A 220 -7.72 -1.38 11.41
N TYR A 221 -8.19 -0.13 11.37
CA TYR A 221 -9.50 0.24 11.86
C TYR A 221 -10.62 -0.55 11.18
N LEU A 222 -10.56 -0.69 9.85
CA LEU A 222 -11.55 -1.45 9.10
C LEU A 222 -11.52 -2.94 9.45
N SER A 223 -10.34 -3.50 9.70
CA SER A 223 -10.14 -4.87 10.20
C SER A 223 -10.82 -5.07 11.56
N GLU A 224 -10.62 -4.14 12.50
CA GLU A 224 -11.24 -4.18 13.83
C GLU A 224 -12.77 -4.10 13.74
N VAL A 225 -13.31 -3.18 12.94
CA VAL A 225 -14.78 -3.01 12.78
C VAL A 225 -15.42 -4.21 12.10
N THR A 226 -14.74 -4.84 11.13
CA THR A 226 -15.30 -5.98 10.39
C THR A 226 -15.05 -7.32 11.06
N GLY A 227 -14.17 -7.39 12.06
CA GLY A 227 -13.72 -8.63 12.70
C GLY A 227 -12.92 -9.55 11.78
N LYS A 228 -12.41 -9.04 10.65
CA LYS A 228 -11.60 -9.76 9.66
C LYS A 228 -10.13 -9.39 9.78
N SER A 229 -9.24 -10.27 9.34
CA SER A 229 -7.82 -9.93 9.26
C SER A 229 -7.56 -8.79 8.28
N MET A 230 -6.49 -8.01 8.48
CA MET A 230 -6.08 -6.95 7.56
C MET A 230 -5.88 -7.47 6.13
N ASP A 231 -5.35 -8.68 5.99
CA ASP A 231 -5.16 -9.34 4.69
C ASP A 231 -6.48 -9.64 3.99
N GLU A 232 -7.50 -10.06 4.71
CA GLU A 232 -8.83 -10.32 4.13
C GLU A 232 -9.51 -9.03 3.70
N VAL A 233 -9.47 -8.01 4.54
CA VAL A 233 -10.02 -6.69 4.22
C VAL A 233 -9.33 -6.12 2.98
N MET A 234 -8.00 -6.22 2.91
CA MET A 234 -7.24 -5.75 1.75
C MET A 234 -7.55 -6.52 0.47
N LYS A 235 -7.73 -7.84 0.54
CA LYS A 235 -8.20 -8.64 -0.62
C LYS A 235 -9.53 -8.12 -1.17
N TYR A 236 -10.53 -7.91 -0.33
CA TYR A 236 -11.82 -7.38 -0.76
C TYR A 236 -11.70 -5.98 -1.37
N PHE A 237 -10.86 -5.13 -0.78
CA PHE A 237 -10.63 -3.79 -1.29
C PHE A 237 -9.97 -3.79 -2.66
N ILE A 238 -8.95 -4.65 -2.86
CA ILE A 238 -8.30 -4.83 -4.16
C ILE A 238 -9.29 -5.37 -5.20
N PHE A 239 -10.14 -6.36 -4.86
CA PHE A 239 -11.16 -6.85 -5.77
C PHE A 239 -12.16 -5.77 -6.16
N LEU A 240 -12.59 -4.94 -5.23
CA LEU A 240 -13.47 -3.81 -5.50
C LEU A 240 -12.82 -2.82 -6.50
N LEU A 241 -11.54 -2.49 -6.29
CA LEU A 241 -10.79 -1.61 -7.19
C LEU A 241 -10.64 -2.20 -8.60
N ILE A 242 -10.42 -3.51 -8.71
CA ILE A 242 -10.35 -4.21 -10.01
C ILE A 242 -11.69 -4.13 -10.74
N ILE A 243 -12.80 -4.45 -10.05
CA ILE A 243 -14.15 -4.46 -10.64
C ILE A 243 -14.55 -3.05 -11.11
N ILE A 244 -14.13 -2.02 -10.40
CA ILE A 244 -14.42 -0.64 -10.79
C ILE A 244 -13.44 -0.13 -11.85
N GLY A 245 -12.13 -0.36 -11.66
CA GLY A 245 -11.07 0.30 -12.43
C GLY A 245 -11.05 -0.10 -13.90
N ASP A 246 -10.87 -1.37 -14.18
CA ASP A 246 -10.68 -1.85 -15.57
C ASP A 246 -11.95 -1.78 -16.41
N PRO A 247 -13.13 -2.25 -15.97
CA PRO A 247 -14.36 -2.08 -16.73
C PRO A 247 -14.75 -0.61 -16.92
N MET A 248 -14.51 0.26 -15.92
CA MET A 248 -14.85 1.67 -16.01
C MET A 248 -14.00 2.39 -17.07
N ALA A 249 -12.70 2.08 -17.18
CA ALA A 249 -11.84 2.61 -18.23
C ALA A 249 -12.37 2.24 -19.63
N VAL A 250 -12.76 0.98 -19.84
CA VAL A 250 -13.34 0.50 -21.10
C VAL A 250 -14.68 1.18 -21.38
N LEU A 251 -15.57 1.28 -20.38
CA LEU A 251 -16.86 1.95 -20.55
C LEU A 251 -16.73 3.42 -20.90
N MET A 252 -15.80 4.14 -20.31
CA MET A 252 -15.54 5.55 -20.63
C MET A 252 -15.13 5.73 -22.09
N ILE A 253 -14.30 4.85 -22.63
CA ILE A 253 -13.91 4.85 -24.05
C ILE A 253 -15.13 4.58 -24.95
N ILE A 254 -15.98 3.62 -24.59
CA ILE A 254 -17.21 3.32 -25.31
C ILE A 254 -18.15 4.53 -25.33
N VAL A 255 -18.34 5.18 -24.20
CA VAL A 255 -19.19 6.37 -24.05
C VAL A 255 -18.65 7.52 -24.91
N PHE A 256 -17.34 7.77 -24.86
CA PHE A 256 -16.69 8.78 -25.70
C PHE A 256 -16.93 8.52 -27.20
N ASN A 257 -16.62 7.30 -27.66
CA ASN A 257 -16.83 6.91 -29.04
C ASN A 257 -18.30 7.04 -29.49
N LYS A 258 -19.25 6.71 -28.58
CA LYS A 258 -20.69 6.86 -28.90
C LYS A 258 -21.11 8.32 -29.07
N ILE A 259 -20.59 9.21 -28.21
CA ILE A 259 -20.91 10.64 -28.28
C ILE A 259 -20.35 11.24 -29.61
N VAL A 260 -19.05 10.95 -29.89
CA VAL A 260 -18.41 11.45 -31.13
C VAL A 260 -19.13 10.96 -32.37
N ASN A 261 -19.39 9.66 -32.49
CA ASN A 261 -20.11 9.09 -33.63
C ASN A 261 -21.54 9.63 -33.77
N THR A 262 -22.21 9.98 -32.67
CA THR A 262 -23.57 10.55 -32.68
C THR A 262 -23.54 12.00 -33.21
N ASP A 263 -22.54 12.78 -32.81
CA ASP A 263 -22.38 14.16 -33.27
C ASP A 263 -21.94 14.23 -34.74
N GLU A 264 -21.02 13.35 -35.20
CA GLU A 264 -20.68 13.22 -36.61
C GLU A 264 -21.89 12.85 -37.46
N ASN A 265 -22.72 11.89 -37.05
CA ASN A 265 -23.93 11.51 -37.76
C ASN A 265 -24.96 12.65 -37.80
N LYS A 266 -25.05 13.49 -36.77
CA LYS A 266 -25.91 14.67 -36.76
C LYS A 266 -25.40 15.76 -37.74
N VAL A 267 -24.09 15.98 -37.78
CA VAL A 267 -23.45 16.93 -38.69
C VAL A 267 -23.62 16.46 -40.14
N VAL A 268 -23.38 15.17 -40.40
CA VAL A 268 -23.61 14.58 -41.74
C VAL A 268 -25.07 14.65 -42.13
N LYS A 269 -26.03 14.30 -41.28
CA LYS A 269 -27.46 14.46 -41.54
C LYS A 269 -27.85 15.92 -41.79
N LYS A 270 -27.33 16.87 -41.02
CA LYS A 270 -27.60 18.30 -41.21
C LYS A 270 -27.03 18.81 -42.53
N LYS A 271 -25.85 18.33 -42.95
CA LYS A 271 -25.24 18.62 -44.25
C LYS A 271 -25.98 17.96 -45.38
N TYR A 272 -26.56 16.76 -45.22
CA TYR A 272 -27.42 16.07 -46.19
C TYR A 272 -28.79 16.73 -46.34
N ILE A 273 -29.39 17.21 -45.25
CA ILE A 273 -30.72 17.85 -45.31
C ILE A 273 -30.63 19.28 -45.86
N GLY A 274 -29.54 20.02 -45.54
CA GLY A 274 -29.28 21.36 -46.08
C GLY A 274 -28.69 21.38 -47.48
N GLY A 275 -28.03 20.28 -47.92
CA GLY A 275 -27.36 20.17 -49.24
C GLY A 275 -28.03 19.24 -50.25
N LYS A 276 -29.22 18.73 -49.93
CA LYS A 276 -29.90 17.74 -50.77
C LYS A 276 -30.28 18.28 -52.16
N PHE A 277 -30.28 19.60 -52.35
CA PHE A 277 -30.54 20.26 -53.65
C PHE A 277 -29.27 20.55 -54.44
N GLU A 278 -28.17 20.94 -53.83
CA GLU A 278 -26.93 21.32 -54.54
C GLU A 278 -26.11 20.15 -55.05
N VAL A 279 -25.96 19.08 -54.27
CA VAL A 279 -25.13 17.92 -54.67
C VAL A 279 -25.84 17.07 -55.73
N LYS A 280 -27.19 16.92 -55.63
CA LYS A 280 -27.95 16.20 -56.63
C LYS A 280 -27.94 16.93 -57.98
N ASN A 281 -27.95 18.26 -58.00
CA ASN A 281 -27.82 19.06 -59.18
C ASN A 281 -26.38 19.10 -59.72
N LYS A 282 -25.36 19.17 -58.86
CA LYS A 282 -23.94 19.09 -59.30
C LYS A 282 -23.58 17.71 -59.87
N LEU A 283 -24.07 16.61 -59.25
CA LEU A 283 -23.85 15.24 -59.77
C LEU A 283 -24.65 15.05 -61.13
N LYS A 284 -25.91 15.48 -61.15
CA LYS A 284 -26.73 15.37 -62.34
C LYS A 284 -26.14 16.15 -63.51
N ASN A 285 -25.59 17.34 -63.24
CA ASN A 285 -24.88 18.14 -64.22
C ASN A 285 -23.54 17.51 -64.64
N LYS A 286 -22.77 16.95 -63.72
CA LYS A 286 -21.54 16.23 -64.07
C LYS A 286 -21.81 14.95 -64.85
N ILE A 287 -22.85 14.18 -64.52
CA ILE A 287 -23.27 12.99 -65.30
C ILE A 287 -23.75 13.37 -66.68
N LYS A 288 -24.49 14.49 -66.79
CA LYS A 288 -24.95 15.02 -68.12
C LYS A 288 -23.75 15.47 -68.94
N THR A 289 -22.75 16.11 -68.36
CA THR A 289 -21.52 16.54 -69.06
C THR A 289 -20.67 15.33 -69.48
N ILE A 290 -20.54 14.32 -68.64
CA ILE A 290 -19.83 13.06 -68.96
C ILE A 290 -20.58 12.30 -70.06
N GLY A 291 -21.92 12.21 -69.97
CA GLY A 291 -22.76 11.59 -71.00
C GLY A 291 -22.72 12.32 -72.39
N SER A 292 -22.57 13.64 -72.37
CA SER A 292 -22.40 14.43 -73.64
C SER A 292 -20.99 14.27 -74.23
N LEU A 293 -19.98 14.07 -73.40
CA LEU A 293 -18.62 13.75 -73.85
C LEU A 293 -18.53 12.33 -74.42
N PHE A 294 -19.21 11.34 -73.85
CA PHE A 294 -19.30 9.99 -74.43
C PHE A 294 -20.10 9.95 -75.74
N LYS A 295 -21.11 10.83 -75.93
CA LYS A 295 -21.81 10.97 -77.21
C LYS A 295 -20.96 11.61 -78.28
N ARG A 296 -19.95 12.40 -77.99
CA ARG A 296 -19.00 13.00 -78.90
C ARG A 296 -17.90 12.05 -79.36
N PHE A 297 -17.62 11.02 -78.64
CA PHE A 297 -16.72 9.93 -79.02
C PHE A 297 -17.52 8.78 -79.62
N LYS A 298 -18.04 9.01 -80.85
CA LYS A 298 -18.50 7.93 -81.71
C LYS A 298 -17.30 7.04 -82.05
N MET A 299 -17.22 5.89 -81.44
CA MET A 299 -16.28 4.84 -81.89
C MET A 299 -16.70 4.39 -83.31
N PRO A 300 -15.77 4.27 -84.26
CA PRO A 300 -16.06 3.73 -85.58
C PRO A 300 -16.43 2.25 -85.46
N LYS A 301 -17.50 1.87 -86.22
CA LYS A 301 -17.93 0.46 -86.33
C LYS A 301 -16.80 -0.36 -86.95
N LEU A 302 -16.14 -1.19 -86.17
CA LEU A 302 -15.29 -2.24 -86.68
C LEU A 302 -16.15 -3.30 -87.37
N ILE A 303 -15.91 -3.40 -88.62
CA ILE A 303 -16.55 -4.25 -89.64
C ILE A 303 -16.33 -5.74 -89.25
N LYS A 304 -17.46 -6.47 -89.16
CA LYS A 304 -17.45 -7.92 -89.18
C LYS A 304 -17.02 -8.36 -90.59
N LYS A 305 -15.86 -9.02 -90.70
CA LYS A 305 -15.58 -9.90 -91.82
C LYS A 305 -15.81 -11.33 -91.37
N SER A 306 -16.86 -11.86 -92.04
CA SER A 306 -17.11 -13.31 -92.14
C SER A 306 -15.96 -13.99 -92.86
N ASN A 307 -15.53 -15.17 -92.42
CA ASN A 307 -15.04 -16.17 -93.36
C ASN A 307 -15.68 -17.50 -93.05
N LYS A 308 -16.41 -17.98 -94.05
CA LYS A 308 -16.72 -19.37 -94.32
C LYS A 308 -15.44 -20.05 -94.87
N THR A 309 -15.08 -21.13 -94.31
CA THR A 309 -14.91 -22.44 -94.94
C THR A 309 -14.45 -23.39 -93.82
#